data_598fc94fc24bec9f5e6b1b2fc0316ec3
#
_entry.id   598fc94fc24bec9f5e6b1b2fc0316ec3
#
_cell.length_a   1.000
_cell.length_b   1.000
_cell.length_c   1.000
_cell.angle_alpha   90.00
_cell.angle_beta   90.00
_cell.angle_gamma   90.00
#
_symmetry.space_group_name_H-M   'P 1'
#
loop_
_entity.id
_entity.type
_entity.pdbx_description
1 polymer ?
#
loop_
_entity_poly.entity_id
_entity_poly.type
_entity_poly.pdbx_seq_one_letter_code
_entity_poly.pdbx_strand_id
1 'polypeptide(L)'
;MCIRDRFGTIVGLIYLWLEYRASIYLWIAGIVMPAIYIFVYYKAGLYADFGINIYYLIAAIYGWFFWMWGHRKKKGQLTTADASTGDTPKDLPIVHTPGKCYLPLFLVFVVSFLGIAWILIAYTDSNVPWLDSFTTALSIVGMWMLARKYVEQWFAWILVDIVCCGLYIYKDLYFTSALYGLYSIIAIFGYFKWKKLMSIQ
;
A
#
# COMPACT_ATOMS: atom_id res chain seq x y z
N MET A 1 -21.66 -1.34 16.75
CA MET A 1 -20.91 -1.09 15.48
C MET A 1 -21.26 0.30 14.97
N CYS A 2 -20.31 1.23 15.03
CA CYS A 2 -20.56 2.63 14.71
C CYS A 2 -20.71 2.81 13.18
N ILE A 3 -21.54 3.79 12.74
CA ILE A 3 -21.70 4.13 11.30
C ILE A 3 -20.34 4.39 10.64
N ARG A 4 -19.41 4.96 11.39
CA ARG A 4 -18.02 5.23 10.97
C ARG A 4 -17.24 3.96 10.60
N ASP A 5 -17.44 2.86 11.34
CA ASP A 5 -16.73 1.58 11.09
C ASP A 5 -17.22 0.93 9.79
N ARG A 6 -18.54 1.01 9.53
CA ARG A 6 -19.12 0.50 8.27
C ARG A 6 -18.63 1.28 7.06
N PHE A 7 -18.54 2.61 7.19
CA PHE A 7 -18.05 3.45 6.10
C PHE A 7 -16.58 3.17 5.79
N GLY A 8 -15.73 3.06 6.81
CA GLY A 8 -14.32 2.69 6.65
C GLY A 8 -14.13 1.33 5.97
N THR A 9 -14.93 0.34 6.35
CA THR A 9 -14.91 -1.00 5.75
C THR A 9 -15.26 -0.97 4.26
N ILE A 10 -16.32 -0.26 3.88
CA ILE A 10 -16.75 -0.15 2.47
C ILE A 10 -15.67 0.52 1.64
N VAL A 11 -15.09 1.63 2.13
CA VAL A 11 -14.02 2.35 1.42
C VAL A 11 -12.77 1.48 1.29
N GLY A 12 -12.40 0.73 2.33
CA GLY A 12 -11.28 -0.22 2.29
C GLY A 12 -11.46 -1.31 1.24
N LEU A 13 -12.67 -1.88 1.14
CA LEU A 13 -13.00 -2.88 0.13
C LEU A 13 -12.98 -2.31 -1.29
N ILE A 14 -13.48 -1.08 -1.48
CA ILE A 14 -13.40 -0.37 -2.77
C ILE A 14 -11.93 -0.14 -3.16
N TYR A 15 -11.09 0.30 -2.20
CA TYR A 15 -9.67 0.50 -2.43
C TYR A 15 -8.99 -0.79 -2.88
N LEU A 16 -9.19 -1.91 -2.17
CA LEU A 16 -8.65 -3.21 -2.54
C LEU A 16 -9.15 -3.71 -3.90
N TRP A 17 -10.43 -3.46 -4.21
CA TRP A 17 -10.97 -3.82 -5.52
C TRP A 17 -10.31 -3.03 -6.65
N LEU A 18 -10.05 -1.73 -6.45
CA LEU A 18 -9.32 -0.88 -7.40
C LEU A 18 -7.87 -1.34 -7.56
N GLU A 19 -7.22 -1.74 -6.47
CA GLU A 19 -5.87 -2.30 -6.46
C GLU A 19 -5.81 -3.65 -7.19
N TYR A 20 -6.77 -4.54 -6.92
CA TYR A 20 -6.94 -5.80 -7.62
C TYR A 20 -7.06 -5.63 -9.13
N ARG A 21 -7.75 -4.57 -9.58
CA ARG A 21 -7.87 -4.22 -11.00
C ARG A 21 -6.67 -3.44 -11.56
N ALA A 22 -5.67 -3.14 -10.77
CA ALA A 22 -4.55 -2.24 -11.10
C ALA A 22 -5.02 -0.87 -11.66
N SER A 23 -6.14 -0.37 -11.15
CA SER A 23 -6.78 0.86 -11.63
C SER A 23 -6.10 2.09 -11.02
N ILE A 24 -5.86 3.13 -11.83
CA ILE A 24 -5.28 4.41 -11.39
C ILE A 24 -6.15 5.11 -10.33
N TYR A 25 -7.45 4.83 -10.31
CA TYR A 25 -8.40 5.42 -9.35
C TYR A 25 -8.11 5.05 -7.90
N LEU A 26 -7.33 3.96 -7.65
CA LEU A 26 -6.87 3.63 -6.30
C LEU A 26 -6.09 4.78 -5.65
N TRP A 27 -5.32 5.52 -6.44
CA TRP A 27 -4.52 6.65 -5.95
C TRP A 27 -5.38 7.85 -5.57
N ILE A 28 -6.52 8.06 -6.25
CA ILE A 28 -7.49 9.10 -5.87
C ILE A 28 -8.07 8.78 -4.49
N ALA A 29 -8.50 7.54 -4.26
CA ALA A 29 -8.95 7.10 -2.95
C ALA A 29 -7.83 7.20 -1.90
N GLY A 30 -6.60 6.83 -2.26
CA GLY A 30 -5.40 6.94 -1.43
C GLY A 30 -4.97 8.38 -1.10
N ILE A 31 -5.41 9.38 -1.86
CA ILE A 31 -5.19 10.81 -1.58
C ILE A 31 -6.30 11.35 -0.68
N VAL A 32 -7.56 11.07 -1.03
CA VAL A 32 -8.72 11.65 -0.34
C VAL A 32 -8.80 11.21 1.13
N MET A 33 -8.62 9.91 1.39
CA MET A 33 -8.75 9.36 2.74
C MET A 33 -7.69 9.90 3.71
N PRO A 34 -6.38 9.82 3.41
CA PRO A 34 -5.36 10.39 4.30
C PRO A 34 -5.51 11.90 4.49
N ALA A 35 -5.93 12.65 3.46
CA ALA A 35 -6.16 14.09 3.59
C ALA A 35 -7.25 14.42 4.62
N ILE A 36 -8.34 13.65 4.64
CA ILE A 36 -9.39 13.78 5.66
C ILE A 36 -8.86 13.40 7.05
N TYR A 37 -8.14 12.27 7.15
CA TYR A 37 -7.65 11.77 8.44
C TYR A 37 -6.54 12.65 9.03
N ILE A 38 -5.70 13.29 8.23
CA ILE A 38 -4.72 14.30 8.68
C ILE A 38 -5.42 15.39 9.48
N PHE A 39 -6.53 15.92 8.97
CA PHE A 39 -7.28 16.96 9.68
C PHE A 39 -7.93 16.44 10.96
N VAL A 40 -8.50 15.24 10.92
CA VAL A 40 -9.18 14.61 12.07
C VAL A 40 -8.17 14.34 13.19
N TYR A 41 -7.04 13.71 12.87
CA TYR A 41 -6.03 13.33 13.87
C TYR A 41 -5.29 14.55 14.45
N TYR A 42 -5.04 15.57 13.62
CA TYR A 42 -4.49 16.83 14.13
C TYR A 42 -5.41 17.46 15.20
N LYS A 43 -6.72 17.54 14.94
CA LYS A 43 -7.69 18.06 15.91
C LYS A 43 -7.83 17.18 17.15
N ALA A 44 -7.64 15.87 17.02
CA ALA A 44 -7.72 14.92 18.12
C ALA A 44 -6.42 14.84 18.95
N GLY A 45 -5.34 15.53 18.54
CA GLY A 45 -4.04 15.46 19.22
C GLY A 45 -3.28 14.15 19.01
N LEU A 46 -3.72 13.33 18.04
CA LEU A 46 -3.13 12.03 17.71
C LEU A 46 -1.99 12.20 16.68
N TYR A 47 -0.85 12.70 17.15
CA TYR A 47 0.26 13.11 16.28
C TYR A 47 0.94 11.93 15.58
N ALA A 48 0.95 10.73 16.15
CA ALA A 48 1.50 9.54 15.50
C ALA A 48 0.65 9.14 14.27
N ASP A 49 -0.68 9.08 14.43
CA ASP A 49 -1.62 8.80 13.35
C ASP A 49 -1.63 9.91 12.30
N PHE A 50 -1.49 11.16 12.72
CA PHE A 50 -1.28 12.30 11.83
C PHE A 50 -0.04 12.11 10.95
N GLY A 51 1.11 11.73 11.54
CA GLY A 51 2.36 11.54 10.83
C GLY A 51 2.30 10.42 9.80
N ILE A 52 1.71 9.27 10.13
CA ILE A 52 1.58 8.15 9.19
C ILE A 52 0.63 8.49 8.03
N ASN A 53 -0.43 9.27 8.28
CA ASN A 53 -1.33 9.71 7.21
C ASN A 53 -0.68 10.72 6.27
N ILE A 54 0.23 11.57 6.74
CA ILE A 54 1.08 12.41 5.87
C ILE A 54 1.93 11.53 4.96
N TYR A 55 2.55 10.47 5.51
CA TYR A 55 3.31 9.53 4.70
C TYR A 55 2.44 8.87 3.62
N TYR A 56 1.24 8.37 3.95
CA TYR A 56 0.33 7.75 2.99
C TYR A 56 -0.10 8.74 1.89
N LEU A 57 -0.36 10.00 2.24
CA LEU A 57 -0.69 11.04 1.27
C LEU A 57 0.47 11.27 0.29
N ILE A 58 1.69 11.40 0.78
CA ILE A 58 2.89 11.59 -0.07
C ILE A 58 3.10 10.36 -0.96
N ALA A 59 2.98 9.15 -0.41
CA ALA A 59 3.11 7.90 -1.17
C ALA A 59 2.04 7.78 -2.27
N ALA A 60 0.80 8.17 -1.97
CA ALA A 60 -0.30 8.15 -2.94
C ALA A 60 -0.07 9.16 -4.08
N ILE A 61 0.35 10.39 -3.76
CA ILE A 61 0.71 11.39 -4.75
C ILE A 61 1.88 10.89 -5.63
N TYR A 62 2.93 10.33 -5.00
CA TYR A 62 4.06 9.75 -5.74
C TYR A 62 3.61 8.63 -6.66
N GLY A 63 2.80 7.68 -6.18
CA GLY A 63 2.29 6.57 -6.97
C GLY A 63 1.44 7.03 -8.14
N TRP A 64 0.55 8.02 -7.92
CA TRP A 64 -0.27 8.59 -8.98
C TRP A 64 0.59 9.22 -10.09
N PHE A 65 1.55 10.07 -9.71
CA PHE A 65 2.48 10.67 -10.68
C PHE A 65 3.28 9.61 -11.42
N PHE A 66 3.76 8.58 -10.71
CA PHE A 66 4.57 7.52 -11.31
C PHE A 66 3.74 6.67 -12.29
N TRP A 67 2.47 6.39 -11.99
CA TRP A 67 1.60 5.64 -12.90
C TRP A 67 1.21 6.45 -14.13
N MET A 68 1.05 7.78 -14.01
CA MET A 68 0.73 8.65 -15.14
C MET A 68 1.93 8.97 -16.03
N TRP A 69 3.11 9.19 -15.46
CA TRP A 69 4.27 9.70 -16.22
C TRP A 69 5.46 8.75 -16.27
N GLY A 70 5.47 7.64 -15.57
CA GLY A 70 6.58 6.68 -15.55
C GLY A 70 6.95 6.10 -16.92
N HIS A 71 6.04 6.16 -17.90
CA HIS A 71 6.26 5.70 -19.27
C HIS A 71 7.07 6.69 -20.14
N ARG A 72 7.07 7.97 -19.83
CA ARG A 72 7.73 8.97 -20.70
C ARG A 72 9.24 8.78 -20.83
N LYS A 73 9.90 8.19 -19.86
CA LYS A 73 11.37 7.99 -19.90
C LYS A 73 11.84 6.82 -20.76
N LYS A 74 10.99 5.84 -21.11
CA LYS A 74 11.37 4.72 -22.00
C LYS A 74 11.22 5.04 -23.50
N LYS A 75 10.50 6.10 -23.87
CA LYS A 75 10.29 6.49 -25.27
C LYS A 75 11.52 7.10 -25.96
N GLY A 76 12.58 7.40 -25.24
CA GLY A 76 13.85 7.91 -25.78
C GLY A 76 14.84 6.84 -26.29
N GLN A 77 14.51 5.55 -26.19
CA GLN A 77 15.40 4.44 -26.59
C GLN A 77 14.76 3.43 -27.56
N LEU A 78 13.57 3.69 -28.09
CA LEU A 78 12.96 2.85 -29.12
C LEU A 78 13.21 3.44 -30.50
N THR A 79 13.89 2.68 -31.31
CA THR A 79 14.20 2.87 -32.73
C THR A 79 12.94 3.20 -33.56
N THR A 80 13.16 3.98 -34.60
CA THR A 80 12.24 4.60 -35.58
C THR A 80 11.33 3.65 -36.39
N ALA A 81 11.05 2.41 -35.92
CA ALA A 81 10.27 1.43 -36.69
C ALA A 81 8.77 1.29 -36.26
N ASP A 82 8.35 1.81 -35.10
CA ASP A 82 6.98 1.58 -34.57
C ASP A 82 6.07 2.82 -34.58
N ALA A 83 6.25 3.74 -35.52
CA ALA A 83 5.49 5.00 -35.57
C ALA A 83 4.11 4.91 -36.26
N SER A 84 3.58 3.70 -36.55
CA SER A 84 2.38 3.55 -37.40
C SER A 84 1.13 2.91 -36.78
N THR A 85 1.12 2.64 -35.47
CA THR A 85 -0.11 2.22 -34.79
C THR A 85 -0.49 3.21 -33.70
N GLY A 86 -1.65 3.87 -33.90
CA GLY A 86 -2.24 4.85 -32.97
C GLY A 86 -2.66 4.21 -31.64
N ASP A 87 -1.68 3.79 -30.85
CA ASP A 87 -1.91 3.15 -29.57
C ASP A 87 -1.99 4.19 -28.45
N THR A 88 -3.12 4.17 -27.76
CA THR A 88 -3.36 4.85 -26.48
C THR A 88 -2.16 4.70 -25.53
N PRO A 89 -1.89 5.66 -24.62
CA PRO A 89 -0.78 5.54 -23.69
C PRO A 89 -0.92 4.24 -22.88
N LYS A 90 -0.05 3.25 -23.16
CA LYS A 90 -0.03 1.98 -22.43
C LYS A 90 0.21 2.26 -20.95
N ASP A 91 -0.69 1.78 -20.11
CA ASP A 91 -0.53 1.81 -18.65
C ASP A 91 0.83 1.24 -18.23
N LEU A 92 1.37 1.74 -17.10
CA LEU A 92 2.63 1.24 -16.55
C LEU A 92 2.55 -0.30 -16.41
N PRO A 93 3.49 -1.08 -16.99
CA PRO A 93 3.42 -2.54 -16.93
C PRO A 93 3.62 -3.06 -15.50
N ILE A 94 2.93 -4.16 -15.20
CA ILE A 94 3.18 -4.93 -13.98
C ILE A 94 4.47 -5.73 -14.22
N VAL A 95 5.42 -5.65 -13.27
CA VAL A 95 6.72 -6.29 -13.40
C VAL A 95 7.15 -6.97 -12.09
N HIS A 96 8.11 -7.88 -12.19
CA HIS A 96 8.78 -8.43 -11.01
C HIS A 96 9.73 -7.42 -10.39
N THR A 97 9.92 -7.51 -9.07
CA THR A 97 10.90 -6.70 -8.35
C THR A 97 12.32 -7.07 -8.82
N PRO A 98 13.10 -6.11 -9.36
CA PRO A 98 14.47 -6.37 -9.75
C PRO A 98 15.32 -6.83 -8.55
N GLY A 99 16.18 -7.83 -8.74
CA GLY A 99 17.02 -8.38 -7.68
C GLY A 99 17.83 -7.33 -6.89
N LYS A 100 18.25 -6.27 -7.60
CA LYS A 100 18.98 -5.12 -7.00
C LYS A 100 18.15 -4.33 -5.97
N CYS A 101 16.82 -4.44 -6.01
CA CYS A 101 15.92 -3.69 -5.10
C CYS A 101 15.68 -4.42 -3.78
N TYR A 102 15.94 -5.72 -3.67
CA TYR A 102 15.66 -6.46 -2.43
C TYR A 102 16.48 -5.96 -1.24
N LEU A 103 17.79 -5.74 -1.44
CA LEU A 103 18.66 -5.25 -0.36
C LEU A 103 18.25 -3.83 0.11
N PRO A 104 18.06 -2.83 -0.77
CA PRO A 104 17.55 -1.52 -0.35
C PRO A 104 16.19 -1.61 0.36
N LEU A 105 15.24 -2.42 -0.14
CA LEU A 105 13.93 -2.59 0.49
C LEU A 105 14.03 -3.20 1.89
N PHE A 106 14.88 -4.21 2.05
CA PHE A 106 15.16 -4.80 3.35
C PHE A 106 15.77 -3.79 4.32
N LEU A 107 16.74 -2.97 3.87
CA LEU A 107 17.32 -1.92 4.70
C LEU A 107 16.29 -0.87 5.11
N VAL A 108 15.45 -0.41 4.17
CA VAL A 108 14.34 0.52 4.47
C VAL A 108 13.38 -0.10 5.48
N PHE A 109 13.03 -1.37 5.32
CA PHE A 109 12.19 -2.08 6.28
C PHE A 109 12.81 -2.09 7.67
N VAL A 110 14.09 -2.49 7.82
CA VAL A 110 14.77 -2.57 9.12
C VAL A 110 14.88 -1.20 9.78
N VAL A 111 15.29 -0.17 9.03
CA VAL A 111 15.43 1.19 9.56
C VAL A 111 14.06 1.74 9.99
N SER A 112 13.03 1.55 9.17
CA SER A 112 11.66 1.98 9.52
C SER A 112 11.13 1.22 10.72
N PHE A 113 11.33 -0.10 10.78
CA PHE A 113 10.90 -0.96 11.88
C PHE A 113 11.51 -0.52 13.21
N LEU A 114 12.83 -0.36 13.26
CA LEU A 114 13.54 0.05 14.48
C LEU A 114 13.19 1.50 14.88
N GLY A 115 13.10 2.41 13.91
CA GLY A 115 12.73 3.80 14.15
C GLY A 115 11.31 3.95 14.70
N ILE A 116 10.34 3.24 14.10
CA ILE A 116 8.95 3.25 14.56
C ILE A 116 8.84 2.57 15.93
N ALA A 117 9.51 1.41 16.14
CA ALA A 117 9.52 0.74 17.43
C ALA A 117 10.06 1.65 18.54
N TRP A 118 11.16 2.35 18.27
CA TRP A 118 11.72 3.31 19.22
C TRP A 118 10.72 4.44 19.53
N ILE A 119 10.09 5.02 18.54
CA ILE A 119 9.07 6.07 18.72
C ILE A 119 7.89 5.54 19.55
N LEU A 120 7.37 4.35 19.21
CA LEU A 120 6.21 3.78 19.92
C LEU A 120 6.54 3.46 21.38
N ILE A 121 7.74 2.96 21.68
CA ILE A 121 8.16 2.63 23.04
C ILE A 121 8.46 3.90 23.85
N ALA A 122 9.09 4.92 23.22
CA ALA A 122 9.55 6.11 23.95
C ALA A 122 8.44 7.16 24.14
N TYR A 123 7.46 7.25 23.23
CA TYR A 123 6.50 8.36 23.17
C TYR A 123 5.04 7.95 23.14
N THR A 124 4.72 6.64 23.18
CA THR A 124 3.34 6.17 23.17
C THR A 124 3.13 5.04 24.18
N ASP A 125 1.86 4.85 24.61
CA ASP A 125 1.43 3.76 25.49
C ASP A 125 0.97 2.52 24.68
N SER A 126 1.62 2.22 23.55
CA SER A 126 1.25 1.05 22.75
C SER A 126 1.48 -0.25 23.53
N ASN A 127 0.45 -1.09 23.61
CA ASN A 127 0.54 -2.39 24.27
C ASN A 127 1.34 -3.44 23.46
N VAL A 128 1.54 -3.20 22.16
CA VAL A 128 2.18 -4.14 21.23
C VAL A 128 3.10 -3.40 20.22
N PRO A 129 4.06 -2.61 20.71
CA PRO A 129 4.84 -1.70 19.88
C PRO A 129 5.63 -2.42 18.77
N TRP A 130 6.10 -3.63 19.02
CA TRP A 130 6.85 -4.42 18.05
C TRP A 130 5.99 -4.89 16.86
N LEU A 131 4.76 -5.35 17.11
CA LEU A 131 3.85 -5.78 16.06
C LEU A 131 3.32 -4.60 15.25
N ASP A 132 2.95 -3.49 15.93
CA ASP A 132 2.52 -2.26 15.28
C ASP A 132 3.64 -1.67 14.39
N SER A 133 4.90 -1.71 14.87
CA SER A 133 6.06 -1.25 14.10
C SER A 133 6.34 -2.15 12.90
N PHE A 134 6.20 -3.46 13.08
CA PHE A 134 6.42 -4.44 12.01
C PHE A 134 5.41 -4.23 10.86
N THR A 135 4.13 -4.17 11.19
CA THR A 135 3.08 -3.97 10.18
C THR A 135 3.20 -2.63 9.49
N THR A 136 3.53 -1.55 10.23
CA THR A 136 3.72 -0.21 9.66
C THR A 136 4.94 -0.16 8.74
N ALA A 137 6.08 -0.70 9.17
CA ALA A 137 7.30 -0.72 8.34
C ALA A 137 7.10 -1.55 7.06
N LEU A 138 6.41 -2.68 7.16
CA LEU A 138 6.11 -3.51 6.00
C LEU A 138 5.12 -2.83 5.04
N SER A 139 4.14 -2.08 5.57
CA SER A 139 3.22 -1.27 4.78
C SER A 139 3.94 -0.14 4.02
N ILE A 140 4.97 0.47 4.61
CA ILE A 140 5.83 1.46 3.94
C ILE A 140 6.48 0.84 2.70
N VAL A 141 7.07 -0.34 2.85
CA VAL A 141 7.69 -1.07 1.73
C VAL A 141 6.64 -1.49 0.70
N GLY A 142 5.50 -2.04 1.15
CA GLY A 142 4.40 -2.47 0.29
C GLY A 142 3.84 -1.33 -0.57
N MET A 143 3.60 -0.15 0.02
CA MET A 143 3.14 1.03 -0.72
C MET A 143 4.14 1.49 -1.78
N TRP A 144 5.44 1.45 -1.49
CA TRP A 144 6.45 1.78 -2.49
C TRP A 144 6.48 0.76 -3.63
N MET A 145 6.38 -0.54 -3.32
CA MET A 145 6.31 -1.61 -4.31
C MET A 145 5.05 -1.49 -5.17
N LEU A 146 3.89 -1.16 -4.56
CA LEU A 146 2.64 -0.90 -5.26
C LEU A 146 2.79 0.28 -6.24
N ALA A 147 3.41 1.39 -5.80
CA ALA A 147 3.67 2.55 -6.66
C ALA A 147 4.53 2.19 -7.88
N ARG A 148 5.38 1.18 -7.78
CA ARG A 148 6.21 0.64 -8.88
C ARG A 148 5.53 -0.45 -9.70
N LYS A 149 4.29 -0.85 -9.37
CA LYS A 149 3.57 -1.98 -9.95
C LYS A 149 4.34 -3.31 -9.86
N TYR A 150 5.06 -3.53 -8.75
CA TYR A 150 5.72 -4.82 -8.49
C TYR A 150 4.70 -5.85 -8.01
N VAL A 151 4.70 -7.04 -8.65
CA VAL A 151 3.75 -8.09 -8.29
C VAL A 151 3.98 -8.63 -6.87
N GLU A 152 5.22 -8.59 -6.38
CA GLU A 152 5.59 -9.06 -5.04
C GLU A 152 5.04 -8.20 -3.90
N GLN A 153 4.51 -7.02 -4.18
CA GLN A 153 3.84 -6.19 -3.19
C GLN A 153 2.70 -6.93 -2.48
N TRP A 154 2.04 -7.87 -3.19
CA TRP A 154 0.98 -8.67 -2.61
C TRP A 154 1.44 -9.54 -1.44
N PHE A 155 2.70 -10.03 -1.45
CA PHE A 155 3.26 -10.77 -0.32
C PHE A 155 3.43 -9.88 0.92
N ALA A 156 3.78 -8.61 0.74
CA ALA A 156 3.87 -7.67 1.85
C ALA A 156 2.46 -7.46 2.48
N TRP A 157 1.42 -7.26 1.66
CA TRP A 157 0.06 -7.10 2.14
C TRP A 157 -0.49 -8.36 2.82
N ILE A 158 -0.30 -9.54 2.21
CA ILE A 158 -0.71 -10.82 2.83
C ILE A 158 -0.09 -10.95 4.23
N LEU A 159 1.20 -10.64 4.38
CA LEU A 159 1.88 -10.76 5.66
C LEU A 159 1.38 -9.71 6.68
N VAL A 160 1.19 -8.47 6.26
CA VAL A 160 0.58 -7.42 7.10
C VAL A 160 -0.80 -7.84 7.57
N ASP A 161 -1.65 -8.31 6.68
CA ASP A 161 -3.03 -8.67 6.99
C ASP A 161 -3.12 -9.86 7.93
N ILE A 162 -2.27 -10.88 7.76
CA ILE A 162 -2.19 -12.04 8.68
C ILE A 162 -1.77 -11.59 10.07
N VAL A 163 -0.74 -10.76 10.18
CA VAL A 163 -0.27 -10.25 11.48
C VAL A 163 -1.33 -9.36 12.13
N CYS A 164 -1.99 -8.48 11.36
CA CYS A 164 -3.10 -7.66 11.86
C CYS A 164 -4.28 -8.50 12.31
N CYS A 165 -4.63 -9.56 11.56
CA CYS A 165 -5.68 -10.50 11.95
C CYS A 165 -5.40 -11.07 13.35
N GLY A 166 -4.20 -11.60 13.59
CA GLY A 166 -3.78 -12.10 14.89
C GLY A 166 -3.77 -11.04 16.00
N LEU A 167 -3.27 -9.83 15.67
CA LEU A 167 -3.23 -8.70 16.59
C LEU A 167 -4.63 -8.28 17.06
N TYR A 168 -5.60 -8.22 16.13
CA TYR A 168 -6.97 -7.84 16.45
C TYR A 168 -7.74 -8.94 17.20
N ILE A 169 -7.39 -10.23 17.03
CA ILE A 169 -7.85 -11.31 17.93
C ILE A 169 -7.35 -11.05 19.35
N TYR A 170 -6.07 -10.75 19.51
CA TYR A 170 -5.47 -10.46 20.81
C TYR A 170 -6.11 -9.24 21.50
N LYS A 171 -6.57 -8.25 20.74
CA LYS A 171 -7.26 -7.03 21.22
C LYS A 171 -8.79 -7.22 21.38
N ASP A 172 -9.33 -8.43 21.26
CA ASP A 172 -10.77 -8.76 21.31
C ASP A 172 -11.62 -8.02 20.26
N LEU A 173 -11.01 -7.60 19.16
CA LEU A 173 -11.66 -6.91 18.04
C LEU A 173 -11.98 -7.88 16.89
N TYR A 174 -12.79 -8.89 17.15
CA TYR A 174 -13.08 -9.99 16.24
C TYR A 174 -13.61 -9.58 14.87
N PHE A 175 -14.43 -8.52 14.81
CA PHE A 175 -14.94 -8.00 13.54
C PHE A 175 -13.81 -7.44 12.66
N THR A 176 -12.92 -6.65 13.25
CA THR A 176 -11.76 -6.09 12.54
C THR A 176 -10.80 -7.20 12.13
N SER A 177 -10.59 -8.20 12.99
CA SER A 177 -9.79 -9.37 12.66
C SER A 177 -10.35 -10.14 11.46
N ALA A 178 -11.67 -10.40 11.42
CA ALA A 178 -12.33 -11.05 10.30
C ALA A 178 -12.17 -10.25 9.00
N LEU A 179 -12.19 -8.91 9.08
CA LEU A 179 -11.96 -8.03 7.94
C LEU A 179 -10.54 -8.17 7.38
N TYR A 180 -9.50 -8.20 8.24
CA TYR A 180 -8.12 -8.44 7.81
C TYR A 180 -7.91 -9.86 7.26
N GLY A 181 -8.59 -10.85 7.81
CA GLY A 181 -8.63 -12.19 7.23
C GLY A 181 -9.20 -12.20 5.80
N LEU A 182 -10.28 -11.45 5.57
CA LEU A 182 -10.84 -11.25 4.21
C LEU A 182 -9.84 -10.52 3.30
N TYR A 183 -9.14 -9.50 3.79
CA TYR A 183 -8.12 -8.78 3.02
C TYR A 183 -6.98 -9.70 2.60
N SER A 184 -6.48 -10.59 3.48
CA SER A 184 -5.49 -11.61 3.13
C SER A 184 -5.96 -12.51 1.97
N ILE A 185 -7.23 -12.95 1.98
CA ILE A 185 -7.79 -13.77 0.91
C ILE A 185 -7.83 -12.98 -0.40
N ILE A 186 -8.30 -11.73 -0.37
CA ILE A 186 -8.34 -10.85 -1.55
C ILE A 186 -6.93 -10.61 -2.08
N ALA A 187 -5.93 -10.42 -1.21
CA ALA A 187 -4.53 -10.22 -1.60
C ALA A 187 -3.94 -11.44 -2.32
N ILE A 188 -4.28 -12.66 -1.88
CA ILE A 188 -3.88 -13.89 -2.57
C ILE A 188 -4.45 -13.92 -3.99
N PHE A 189 -5.74 -13.64 -4.16
CA PHE A 189 -6.35 -13.54 -5.49
C PHE A 189 -5.76 -12.39 -6.32
N GLY A 190 -5.43 -11.27 -5.68
CA GLY A 190 -4.75 -10.13 -6.29
C GLY A 190 -3.40 -10.51 -6.90
N TYR A 191 -2.59 -11.26 -6.17
CA TYR A 191 -1.32 -11.78 -6.68
C TYR A 191 -1.51 -12.61 -7.96
N PHE A 192 -2.42 -13.59 -7.96
CA PHE A 192 -2.67 -14.40 -9.14
C PHE A 192 -3.22 -13.59 -10.31
N LYS A 193 -4.09 -12.62 -10.03
CA LYS A 193 -4.63 -11.71 -11.05
C LYS A 193 -3.54 -10.87 -11.69
N TRP A 194 -2.67 -10.25 -10.89
CA TRP A 194 -1.57 -9.43 -11.38
C TRP A 194 -0.54 -10.26 -12.15
N LYS A 195 -0.24 -11.47 -11.68
CA LYS A 195 0.63 -12.40 -12.40
C LYS A 195 0.05 -12.76 -13.77
N LYS A 196 -1.26 -12.98 -13.87
CA LYS A 196 -1.94 -13.21 -15.16
C LYS A 196 -1.92 -11.96 -16.05
N LEU A 197 -2.16 -10.77 -15.50
CA LEU A 197 -2.08 -9.51 -16.27
C LEU A 197 -0.66 -9.27 -16.81
N MET A 198 0.36 -9.57 -16.02
CA MET A 198 1.77 -9.45 -16.42
C MET A 198 2.12 -10.38 -17.59
N SER A 199 1.52 -11.58 -17.69
CA SER A 199 1.76 -12.52 -18.79
C SER A 199 1.05 -12.14 -20.10
N ILE A 200 0.13 -11.19 -20.07
CA ILE A 200 -0.65 -10.71 -21.24
C ILE A 200 -0.07 -9.40 -21.81
N GLN A 201 0.76 -8.70 -21.03
CA GLN A 201 1.45 -7.45 -21.42
C GLN A 201 2.74 -7.70 -22.20
#